data_281d168eacd8b69e621e8c9b1065d0a6
#
_entry.id   281d168eacd8b69e621e8c9b1065d0a6
#
_cell.length_a   1.000
_cell.length_b   1.000
_cell.length_c   1.000
_cell.angle_alpha   90.00
_cell.angle_beta   90.00
_cell.angle_gamma   90.00
#
_symmetry.space_group_name_H-M   'P 1'
#
loop_
_entity.id
_entity.type
_entity.pdbx_description
1 polymer ?
#
loop_
_entity_poly.entity_id
_entity_poly.type
_entity_poly.pdbx_seq_one_letter_code
_entity_poly.pdbx_strand_id
1 'polypeptide(L)'
;MRKVIPGNLVVILSGLILFMLSCTPESCFEETKSFLKASLYDNITKKLQAPDSLTAYGLNMETNKLYDKTKKLQIALLPLNAVTDNCVFIIKINGITDTLEFWYSSYPHLVSKECGYTFYHNLDTLTYTTNVIDSIYIRKNNITTINEENIRIFY
;
A
#
# COMPACT_ATOMS: atom_id res chain seq x y z
N MET A 1 28.66 -11.91 -60.04
CA MET A 1 28.59 -10.44 -59.97
C MET A 1 28.54 -10.02 -58.50
N ARG A 2 29.64 -9.54 -57.92
CA ARG A 2 29.64 -9.00 -56.53
C ARG A 2 29.12 -7.58 -56.59
N LYS A 3 27.94 -7.31 -56.01
CA LYS A 3 27.44 -5.93 -55.81
C LYS A 3 28.27 -5.29 -54.70
N VAL A 4 29.08 -4.32 -55.07
CA VAL A 4 29.81 -3.47 -54.11
C VAL A 4 28.80 -2.51 -53.52
N ILE A 5 28.52 -2.63 -52.20
CA ILE A 5 27.67 -1.72 -51.49
C ILE A 5 28.47 -0.42 -51.29
N PRO A 6 27.95 0.75 -51.70
CA PRO A 6 28.70 2.00 -51.56
C PRO A 6 28.91 2.32 -50.08
N GLY A 7 30.15 2.65 -49.70
CA GLY A 7 30.54 2.91 -48.27
C GLY A 7 29.66 3.91 -47.55
N ASN A 8 29.10 4.89 -48.24
CA ASN A 8 28.15 5.84 -47.66
C ASN A 8 26.85 5.19 -47.16
N LEU A 9 26.37 4.11 -47.81
CA LEU A 9 25.14 3.41 -47.37
C LEU A 9 25.36 2.66 -46.03
N VAL A 10 26.57 2.10 -45.85
CA VAL A 10 26.95 1.41 -44.59
C VAL A 10 27.05 2.37 -43.44
N VAL A 11 27.60 3.56 -43.64
CA VAL A 11 27.70 4.61 -42.61
C VAL A 11 26.33 5.13 -42.21
N ILE A 12 25.42 5.37 -43.17
CA ILE A 12 24.07 5.80 -42.91
C ILE A 12 23.26 4.76 -42.12
N LEU A 13 23.38 3.48 -42.51
CA LEU A 13 22.72 2.37 -41.86
C LEU A 13 23.22 2.15 -40.41
N SER A 14 24.55 2.30 -40.19
CA SER A 14 25.16 2.21 -38.89
C SER A 14 24.73 3.37 -37.96
N GLY A 15 24.60 4.59 -38.49
CA GLY A 15 24.09 5.74 -37.73
C GLY A 15 22.63 5.57 -37.32
N LEU A 16 21.80 4.99 -38.21
CA LEU A 16 20.37 4.77 -37.91
C LEU A 16 20.16 3.70 -36.83
N ILE A 17 21.03 2.66 -36.77
CA ILE A 17 20.96 1.63 -35.72
C ILE A 17 21.35 2.17 -34.36
N LEU A 18 22.27 3.12 -34.26
CA LEU A 18 22.69 3.76 -33.01
C LEU A 18 21.57 4.63 -32.40
N PHE A 19 20.70 5.22 -33.20
CA PHE A 19 19.53 6.00 -32.70
C PHE A 19 18.44 5.14 -32.08
N MET A 20 18.36 3.84 -32.43
CA MET A 20 17.34 2.94 -31.89
C MET A 20 17.69 2.35 -30.51
N LEU A 21 18.90 2.56 -30.00
CA LEU A 21 19.37 2.02 -28.72
C LEU A 21 19.20 2.99 -27.54
N SER A 22 18.60 4.17 -27.76
CA SER A 22 18.53 5.25 -26.76
C SER A 22 17.23 5.32 -25.95
N CYS A 23 16.35 4.34 -26.02
CA CYS A 23 15.19 4.27 -25.14
C CYS A 23 15.35 3.13 -24.14
N THR A 24 16.09 3.38 -23.06
CA THR A 24 15.91 2.60 -21.83
C THR A 24 14.68 3.17 -21.11
N PRO A 25 13.59 2.40 -20.93
CA PRO A 25 12.51 2.85 -20.08
C PRO A 25 13.08 3.02 -18.66
N GLU A 26 13.00 4.23 -18.14
CA GLU A 26 13.39 4.49 -16.77
C GLU A 26 12.44 3.71 -15.87
N SER A 27 12.99 2.79 -15.06
CA SER A 27 12.19 1.93 -14.20
C SER A 27 11.72 2.70 -12.98
N CYS A 28 10.46 2.50 -12.59
CA CYS A 28 9.94 3.04 -11.34
C CYS A 28 10.55 2.28 -10.16
N PHE A 29 11.23 2.99 -9.27
CA PHE A 29 11.84 2.44 -8.05
C PHE A 29 11.14 2.91 -6.77
N GLU A 30 10.19 3.84 -6.87
CA GLU A 30 9.48 4.39 -5.73
C GLU A 30 8.28 3.52 -5.33
N GLU A 31 7.93 3.53 -4.04
CA GLU A 31 6.72 2.88 -3.55
C GLU A 31 5.48 3.61 -4.11
N THR A 32 4.63 2.88 -4.82
CA THR A 32 3.42 3.43 -5.46
C THR A 32 2.13 3.06 -4.74
N LYS A 33 2.20 2.28 -3.64
CA LYS A 33 1.03 1.88 -2.89
C LYS A 33 0.96 2.61 -1.55
N SER A 34 -0.14 3.30 -1.31
CA SER A 34 -0.45 3.90 -0.03
C SER A 34 -1.33 2.95 0.79
N PHE A 35 -0.85 2.53 1.95
CA PHE A 35 -1.59 1.70 2.88
C PHE A 35 -1.79 2.44 4.19
N LEU A 36 -2.97 2.31 4.80
CA LEU A 36 -3.17 2.67 6.19
C LEU A 36 -2.36 1.70 7.06
N LYS A 37 -1.42 2.22 7.84
CA LYS A 37 -0.53 1.45 8.71
C LYS A 37 -1.08 1.43 10.13
N ALA A 38 -1.62 0.27 10.52
CA ALA A 38 -2.18 0.00 11.82
C ALA A 38 -1.17 -0.77 12.68
N SER A 39 -0.59 -0.11 13.66
CA SER A 39 0.34 -0.74 14.61
C SER A 39 -0.42 -1.33 15.78
N LEU A 40 -0.04 -2.55 16.18
CA LEU A 40 -0.68 -3.33 17.22
C LEU A 40 0.08 -3.19 18.54
N TYR A 41 -0.61 -2.80 19.59
CA TYR A 41 -0.04 -2.56 20.91
C TYR A 41 -0.76 -3.38 21.98
N ASP A 42 -0.01 -3.94 22.90
CA ASP A 42 -0.57 -4.50 24.13
C ASP A 42 -1.16 -3.39 24.99
N ASN A 43 -2.41 -3.58 25.42
CA ASN A 43 -3.13 -2.54 26.16
C ASN A 43 -2.59 -2.30 27.57
N ILE A 44 -1.95 -3.28 28.21
CA ILE A 44 -1.44 -3.15 29.57
C ILE A 44 -0.06 -2.47 29.56
N THR A 45 0.87 -3.01 28.75
CA THR A 45 2.25 -2.52 28.74
C THR A 45 2.45 -1.30 27.85
N LYS A 46 1.49 -1.00 26.96
CA LYS A 46 1.52 0.07 25.94
C LYS A 46 2.72 -0.09 24.98
N LYS A 47 3.22 -1.31 24.82
CA LYS A 47 4.33 -1.62 23.90
C LYS A 47 3.81 -2.23 22.63
N LEU A 48 4.53 -1.97 21.53
CA LEU A 48 4.28 -2.60 20.24
C LEU A 48 4.41 -4.13 20.38
N GLN A 49 3.34 -4.85 20.14
CA GLN A 49 3.27 -6.29 20.35
C GLN A 49 2.47 -6.94 19.21
N ALA A 50 3.01 -8.03 18.70
CA ALA A 50 2.29 -8.87 17.75
C ALA A 50 1.33 -9.81 18.50
N PRO A 51 0.08 -9.95 18.04
CA PRO A 51 -0.81 -10.97 18.59
C PRO A 51 -0.33 -12.38 18.20
N ASP A 52 -0.82 -13.41 18.90
CA ASP A 52 -0.57 -14.82 18.55
C ASP A 52 -1.10 -15.15 17.17
N SER A 53 -2.21 -14.54 16.79
CA SER A 53 -2.78 -14.66 15.44
C SER A 53 -3.56 -13.41 15.06
N LEU A 54 -3.34 -12.94 13.83
CA LEU A 54 -4.10 -11.85 13.20
C LEU A 54 -4.76 -12.36 11.92
N THR A 55 -6.07 -12.15 11.79
CA THR A 55 -6.80 -12.29 10.53
C THR A 55 -7.45 -10.95 10.21
N ALA A 56 -7.33 -10.47 8.97
CA ALA A 56 -7.99 -9.26 8.53
C ALA A 56 -8.44 -9.37 7.08
N TYR A 57 -9.62 -8.83 6.79
CA TYR A 57 -10.20 -8.79 5.45
C TYR A 57 -11.24 -7.66 5.34
N GLY A 58 -11.48 -7.20 4.13
CA GLY A 58 -12.56 -6.25 3.87
C GLY A 58 -13.93 -6.87 4.05
N LEU A 59 -14.93 -6.09 4.43
CA LEU A 59 -16.32 -6.56 4.57
C LEU A 59 -16.78 -7.29 3.28
N ASN A 60 -17.38 -8.47 3.44
CA ASN A 60 -17.78 -9.39 2.36
C ASN A 60 -16.61 -9.94 1.52
N MET A 61 -15.39 -9.94 2.06
CA MET A 61 -14.18 -10.45 1.39
C MET A 61 -13.51 -11.60 2.17
N GLU A 62 -14.29 -12.47 2.82
CA GLU A 62 -13.80 -13.57 3.67
C GLU A 62 -12.91 -14.57 2.92
N THR A 63 -13.13 -14.71 1.61
CA THR A 63 -12.34 -15.59 0.73
C THR A 63 -11.03 -14.95 0.26
N ASN A 64 -10.92 -13.61 0.35
CA ASN A 64 -9.75 -12.85 -0.07
C ASN A 64 -9.17 -12.05 1.10
N LYS A 65 -8.59 -12.77 2.05
CA LYS A 65 -8.05 -12.16 3.27
C LYS A 65 -6.73 -11.46 3.01
N LEU A 66 -6.53 -10.33 3.66
CA LEU A 66 -5.24 -9.63 3.72
C LEU A 66 -4.25 -10.40 4.61
N TYR A 67 -4.76 -10.89 5.73
CA TYR A 67 -4.04 -11.71 6.69
C TYR A 67 -4.92 -12.88 7.10
N ASP A 68 -4.36 -14.09 7.17
CA ASP A 68 -5.06 -15.29 7.65
C ASP A 68 -4.24 -15.98 8.72
N LYS A 69 -4.64 -15.80 9.99
CA LYS A 69 -3.96 -16.33 11.18
C LYS A 69 -2.45 -16.04 11.18
N THR A 70 -2.08 -14.86 10.66
CA THR A 70 -0.68 -14.42 10.56
C THR A 70 -0.12 -14.18 11.97
N LYS A 71 1.07 -14.71 12.21
CA LYS A 71 1.80 -14.58 13.48
C LYS A 71 2.91 -13.56 13.38
N LYS A 72 3.34 -13.00 14.53
CA LYS A 72 4.46 -12.05 14.65
C LYS A 72 4.30 -10.77 13.83
N LEU A 73 3.07 -10.42 13.46
CA LEU A 73 2.75 -9.19 12.73
C LEU A 73 2.47 -8.06 13.73
N GLN A 74 3.33 -7.07 13.78
CA GLN A 74 3.17 -5.89 14.63
C GLN A 74 2.47 -4.73 13.93
N ILE A 75 2.55 -4.67 12.60
CA ILE A 75 1.97 -3.60 11.78
C ILE A 75 1.15 -4.25 10.66
N ALA A 76 -0.14 -3.95 10.64
CA ALA A 76 -1.04 -4.36 9.57
C ALA A 76 -1.15 -3.23 8.53
N LEU A 77 -1.04 -3.60 7.25
CA LEU A 77 -1.21 -2.71 6.11
C LEU A 77 -2.61 -2.91 5.55
N LEU A 78 -3.44 -1.89 5.62
CA LEU A 78 -4.84 -1.93 5.19
C LEU A 78 -4.99 -1.07 3.93
N PRO A 79 -5.33 -1.68 2.76
CA PRO A 79 -5.55 -0.94 1.52
C PRO A 79 -6.86 -0.17 1.59
N LEU A 80 -6.83 1.13 1.29
CA LEU A 80 -8.03 1.93 1.15
C LEU A 80 -8.48 1.97 -0.32
N ASN A 81 -9.80 2.10 -0.53
CA ASN A 81 -10.37 2.18 -1.87
C ASN A 81 -10.41 3.66 -2.32
N ALA A 82 -9.74 3.98 -3.43
CA ALA A 82 -9.67 5.35 -3.94
C ALA A 82 -11.00 5.86 -4.56
N VAL A 83 -11.96 4.97 -4.79
CA VAL A 83 -13.26 5.30 -5.44
C VAL A 83 -14.37 5.55 -4.42
N THR A 84 -14.16 5.14 -3.16
CA THR A 84 -15.11 5.33 -2.06
C THR A 84 -14.52 6.24 -1.01
N ASP A 85 -15.38 6.83 -0.19
CA ASP A 85 -15.03 7.68 0.95
C ASP A 85 -15.04 6.92 2.28
N ASN A 86 -15.39 5.64 2.24
CA ASN A 86 -15.35 4.75 3.41
C ASN A 86 -14.93 3.33 3.03
N CYS A 87 -14.43 2.59 4.01
CA CYS A 87 -14.25 1.15 3.93
C CYS A 87 -14.34 0.49 5.31
N VAL A 88 -14.75 -0.78 5.30
CA VAL A 88 -14.95 -1.58 6.51
C VAL A 88 -14.03 -2.80 6.46
N PHE A 89 -13.29 -3.02 7.54
CA PHE A 89 -12.48 -4.23 7.74
C PHE A 89 -12.99 -5.03 8.92
N ILE A 90 -13.00 -6.34 8.74
CA ILE A 90 -13.16 -7.29 9.84
C ILE A 90 -11.74 -7.68 10.30
N ILE A 91 -11.45 -7.46 11.57
CA ILE A 91 -10.17 -7.81 12.20
C ILE A 91 -10.42 -8.87 13.29
N LYS A 92 -9.62 -9.92 13.28
CA LYS A 92 -9.69 -10.97 14.29
C LYS A 92 -8.33 -11.10 14.98
N ILE A 93 -8.28 -10.71 16.23
CA ILE A 93 -7.09 -10.77 17.09
C ILE A 93 -7.26 -11.91 18.09
N ASN A 94 -6.34 -12.87 18.08
CA ASN A 94 -6.36 -14.03 18.97
C ASN A 94 -7.71 -14.78 19.00
N GLY A 95 -8.41 -14.79 17.85
CA GLY A 95 -9.69 -15.48 17.71
C GLY A 95 -10.91 -14.61 18.00
N ILE A 96 -10.78 -13.43 18.57
CA ILE A 96 -11.89 -12.49 18.87
C ILE A 96 -12.01 -11.48 17.73
N THR A 97 -13.24 -11.22 17.28
CA THR A 97 -13.51 -10.42 16.09
C THR A 97 -13.99 -9.02 16.47
N ASP A 98 -13.38 -8.01 15.85
CA ASP A 98 -13.85 -6.64 15.83
C ASP A 98 -14.03 -6.14 14.39
N THR A 99 -14.78 -5.05 14.26
CA THR A 99 -15.02 -4.35 13.00
C THR A 99 -14.39 -2.97 13.08
N LEU A 100 -13.67 -2.58 12.04
CA LEU A 100 -13.11 -1.24 11.87
C LEU A 100 -13.78 -0.59 10.68
N GLU A 101 -14.31 0.60 10.84
CA GLU A 101 -14.85 1.39 9.75
C GLU A 101 -14.11 2.73 9.66
N PHE A 102 -13.60 3.03 8.48
CA PHE A 102 -12.81 4.22 8.18
C PHE A 102 -13.56 5.13 7.23
N TRP A 103 -13.61 6.43 7.54
CA TRP A 103 -14.05 7.48 6.61
C TRP A 103 -12.84 8.34 6.24
N TYR A 104 -12.68 8.60 4.95
CA TYR A 104 -11.51 9.29 4.39
C TYR A 104 -11.83 9.94 3.06
N SER A 105 -11.03 10.91 2.70
CA SER A 105 -11.01 11.50 1.36
C SER A 105 -9.77 11.03 0.59
N SER A 106 -9.91 10.82 -0.72
CA SER A 106 -8.84 10.36 -1.60
C SER A 106 -8.49 11.43 -2.62
N TYR A 107 -7.20 11.59 -2.91
CA TYR A 107 -6.73 12.51 -3.93
C TYR A 107 -5.55 11.92 -4.72
N PRO A 108 -5.47 12.21 -6.04
CA PRO A 108 -4.36 11.74 -6.84
C PRO A 108 -3.07 12.47 -6.47
N HIS A 109 -1.96 11.73 -6.42
CA HIS A 109 -0.63 12.24 -6.17
C HIS A 109 0.35 11.72 -7.22
N LEU A 110 1.13 12.61 -7.85
CA LEU A 110 2.18 12.23 -8.79
C LEU A 110 3.40 11.77 -7.99
N VAL A 111 3.73 10.49 -8.09
CA VAL A 111 4.91 9.93 -7.44
C VAL A 111 6.18 10.41 -8.16
N SER A 112 6.30 10.10 -9.44
CA SER A 112 7.32 10.61 -10.35
C SER A 112 6.82 10.49 -11.79
N LYS A 113 7.59 10.97 -12.76
CA LYS A 113 7.26 10.82 -14.18
C LYS A 113 7.25 9.35 -14.62
N GLU A 114 8.13 8.56 -14.05
CA GLU A 114 8.36 7.14 -14.34
C GLU A 114 7.34 6.24 -13.62
N CYS A 115 6.99 6.60 -12.38
CA CYS A 115 6.06 5.85 -11.54
C CYS A 115 4.59 6.21 -11.77
N GLY A 116 4.33 7.41 -12.33
CA GLY A 116 2.98 7.89 -12.55
C GLY A 116 2.27 8.33 -11.28
N TYR A 117 0.94 8.18 -11.27
CA TYR A 117 0.09 8.62 -10.17
C TYR A 117 -0.26 7.46 -9.25
N THR A 118 -0.39 7.79 -7.96
CA THR A 118 -1.05 6.97 -6.94
C THR A 118 -2.16 7.77 -6.27
N PHE A 119 -2.93 7.13 -5.40
CA PHE A 119 -3.88 7.83 -4.53
C PHE A 119 -3.32 7.90 -3.12
N TYR A 120 -3.31 9.12 -2.57
CA TYR A 120 -3.14 9.36 -1.16
C TYR A 120 -4.51 9.55 -0.52
N HIS A 121 -4.59 9.30 0.79
CA HIS A 121 -5.84 9.44 1.52
C HIS A 121 -5.63 10.32 2.75
N ASN A 122 -6.68 11.04 3.12
CA ASN A 122 -6.73 11.74 4.38
C ASN A 122 -7.82 11.09 5.24
N LEU A 123 -7.43 10.51 6.36
CA LEU A 123 -8.33 9.88 7.30
C LEU A 123 -9.10 10.94 8.08
N ASP A 124 -10.41 10.96 7.95
CA ASP A 124 -11.28 11.92 8.61
C ASP A 124 -11.70 11.41 10.00
N THR A 125 -12.19 10.17 10.04
CA THR A 125 -12.59 9.52 11.30
C THR A 125 -12.57 8.00 11.17
N LEU A 126 -12.66 7.32 12.31
CA LEU A 126 -12.86 5.86 12.36
C LEU A 126 -13.81 5.51 13.50
N THR A 127 -14.55 4.42 13.32
CA THR A 127 -15.30 3.75 14.38
C THR A 127 -14.90 2.29 14.44
N TYR A 128 -15.11 1.67 15.60
CA TYR A 128 -14.74 0.27 15.82
C TYR A 128 -15.61 -0.35 16.91
N THR A 129 -15.72 -1.68 16.89
CA THR A 129 -16.28 -2.46 18.00
C THR A 129 -15.18 -2.75 19.03
N THR A 130 -15.57 -3.05 20.26
CA THR A 130 -14.65 -3.18 21.42
C THR A 130 -14.74 -4.58 22.05
N ASN A 131 -14.68 -5.64 21.25
CA ASN A 131 -14.70 -7.02 21.77
C ASN A 131 -13.31 -7.44 22.29
N VAL A 132 -12.25 -7.08 21.55
CA VAL A 132 -10.86 -7.28 21.94
C VAL A 132 -10.05 -5.99 21.84
N ILE A 133 -10.48 -5.07 20.98
CA ILE A 133 -9.87 -3.75 20.85
C ILE A 133 -10.35 -2.87 21.99
N ASP A 134 -9.41 -2.39 22.80
CA ASP A 134 -9.68 -1.46 23.89
C ASP A 134 -9.79 -0.02 23.38
N SER A 135 -8.82 0.41 22.59
CA SER A 135 -8.80 1.78 22.05
C SER A 135 -7.99 1.88 20.77
N ILE A 136 -8.32 2.89 19.94
CA ILE A 136 -7.58 3.23 18.72
C ILE A 136 -7.25 4.73 18.76
N TYR A 137 -5.99 5.07 18.44
CA TYR A 137 -5.52 6.44 18.31
C TYR A 137 -5.04 6.73 16.90
N ILE A 138 -5.55 7.80 16.29
CA ILE A 138 -5.05 8.32 15.01
C ILE A 138 -3.76 9.10 15.30
N ARG A 139 -2.65 8.68 14.68
CA ARG A 139 -1.33 9.33 14.81
C ARG A 139 -1.04 10.25 13.63
N LYS A 140 -1.38 9.80 12.43
CA LYS A 140 -1.21 10.55 11.18
C LYS A 140 -2.44 10.34 10.31
N ASN A 141 -3.12 11.42 10.00
CA ASN A 141 -4.29 11.39 9.11
C ASN A 141 -3.91 11.14 7.66
N ASN A 142 -2.77 11.67 7.19
CA ASN A 142 -2.30 11.48 5.84
C ASN A 142 -1.77 10.05 5.65
N ILE A 143 -2.36 9.33 4.72
CA ILE A 143 -1.98 7.99 4.32
C ILE A 143 -1.31 8.10 2.96
N THR A 144 -0.01 7.85 2.94
CA THR A 144 0.88 8.05 1.80
C THR A 144 1.74 6.81 1.56
N THR A 145 2.63 6.88 0.60
CA THR A 145 3.63 5.82 0.37
C THR A 145 4.74 5.80 1.43
N ILE A 146 4.86 6.86 2.24
CA ILE A 146 5.86 6.93 3.31
C ILE A 146 5.55 5.91 4.40
N ASN A 147 6.60 5.28 4.95
CA ASN A 147 6.44 4.28 6.01
C ASN A 147 6.24 4.92 7.39
N GLU A 148 5.08 5.56 7.59
CA GLU A 148 4.67 6.18 8.86
C GLU A 148 3.46 5.46 9.46
N GLU A 149 3.41 5.40 10.80
CA GLU A 149 2.28 4.86 11.56
C GLU A 149 1.07 5.80 11.45
N ASN A 150 -0.06 5.29 10.93
CA ASN A 150 -1.30 6.05 10.83
C ASN A 150 -2.16 5.89 12.08
N ILE A 151 -2.36 4.66 12.55
CA ILE A 151 -3.16 4.39 13.75
C ILE A 151 -2.45 3.41 14.68
N ARG A 152 -2.79 3.51 15.97
CA ARG A 152 -2.43 2.57 17.04
C ARG A 152 -3.67 1.85 17.51
N ILE A 153 -3.64 0.52 17.47
CA ILE A 153 -4.68 -0.36 18.00
C ILE A 153 -4.17 -0.96 19.29
N PHE A 154 -4.83 -0.70 20.39
CA PHE A 154 -4.56 -1.30 21.73
C PHE A 154 -5.57 -2.43 21.96
N TYR A 155 -5.06 -3.64 22.30
CA TYR A 155 -5.88 -4.85 22.47
C TYR A 155 -5.44 -5.68 23.67
#